data_e0afb18742cd2afd96d74acf1e0924bf
#
_entry.id   e0afb18742cd2afd96d74acf1e0924bf
#
_cell.length_a   1.000
_cell.length_b   1.000
_cell.length_c   1.000
_cell.angle_alpha   90.00
_cell.angle_beta   90.00
_cell.angle_gamma   90.00
#
_symmetry.space_group_name_H-M   'P 1'
#
loop_
_entity.id
_entity.type
_entity.pdbx_description
1 polymer ?
#
loop_
_entity_poly.entity_id
_entity_poly.type
_entity_poly.pdbx_seq_one_letter_code
_entity_poly.pdbx_strand_id
1 'polypeptide(L)'
;IAVPLGNLALAMARLGDPHDQPEERQKACARIRNSMAMEPYLIAGKGRFCTRVIDALGQAALVKTGAEGVYCATLTELGLGVAIKIDDGAGRAAEAVMMRLLMKLDVLTDRAMGRLLNLLEPPIFSRRGEVIGVLRATHTDLR
;
A
#
# COMPACT_ATOMS: atom_id res chain seq x y z
N ILE A 1 -14.69 -16.76 -0.88
CA ILE A 1 -15.25 -16.04 0.29
C ILE A 1 -15.28 -14.57 -0.07
N ALA A 2 -16.48 -13.96 -0.04
CA ALA A 2 -16.62 -12.50 -0.20
C ALA A 2 -16.34 -11.81 1.14
N VAL A 3 -15.56 -10.72 1.10
CA VAL A 3 -15.24 -9.90 2.27
C VAL A 3 -15.60 -8.45 1.94
N PRO A 4 -16.42 -7.76 2.76
CA PRO A 4 -16.67 -6.33 2.60
C PRO A 4 -15.37 -5.54 2.67
N LEU A 5 -15.23 -4.51 1.85
CA LEU A 5 -13.99 -3.71 1.76
C LEU A 5 -13.60 -3.08 3.12
N GLY A 6 -14.60 -2.58 3.88
CA GLY A 6 -14.37 -2.06 5.22
C GLY A 6 -13.83 -3.11 6.20
N ASN A 7 -14.28 -4.37 6.10
CA ASN A 7 -13.76 -5.45 6.94
C ASN A 7 -12.33 -5.83 6.56
N LEU A 8 -11.97 -5.71 5.29
CA LEU A 8 -10.59 -5.90 4.83
C LEU A 8 -9.68 -4.79 5.39
N ALA A 9 -10.13 -3.53 5.36
CA ALA A 9 -9.41 -2.42 5.97
C ALA A 9 -9.24 -2.62 7.49
N LEU A 10 -10.29 -3.04 8.19
CA LEU A 10 -10.23 -3.35 9.62
C LEU A 10 -9.23 -4.48 9.93
N ALA A 11 -9.19 -5.52 9.10
CA ALA A 11 -8.21 -6.60 9.26
C ALA A 11 -6.77 -6.09 9.11
N MET A 12 -6.53 -5.15 8.18
CA MET A 12 -5.22 -4.52 8.00
C MET A 12 -4.87 -3.59 9.16
N ALA A 13 -5.85 -2.86 9.73
CA ALA A 13 -5.65 -2.07 10.94
C ALA A 13 -5.21 -2.95 12.11
N ARG A 14 -5.92 -4.07 12.35
CA ARG A 14 -5.59 -5.05 13.40
C ARG A 14 -4.26 -5.77 13.18
N LEU A 15 -3.83 -5.93 11.94
CA LEU A 15 -2.46 -6.39 11.66
C LEU A 15 -1.43 -5.36 12.13
N GLY A 16 -1.71 -4.07 11.95
CA GLY A 16 -0.84 -2.97 12.35
C GLY A 16 -0.81 -2.73 13.85
N ASP A 17 -1.99 -2.69 14.45
CA ASP A 17 -2.19 -2.48 15.89
C ASP A 17 -3.13 -3.55 16.46
N PRO A 18 -2.58 -4.69 16.90
CA PRO A 18 -3.35 -5.81 17.44
C PRO A 18 -3.59 -5.74 18.95
N HIS A 19 -3.56 -4.58 19.59
CA HIS A 19 -3.60 -4.44 21.05
C HIS A 19 -4.87 -5.04 21.69
N ASP A 20 -5.98 -5.07 20.95
CA ASP A 20 -7.26 -5.68 21.34
C ASP A 20 -7.32 -7.20 21.16
N GLN A 21 -6.27 -7.81 20.60
CA GLN A 21 -6.22 -9.23 20.27
C GLN A 21 -5.52 -10.05 21.38
N PRO A 22 -5.77 -11.36 21.46
CA PRO A 22 -5.01 -12.26 22.34
C PRO A 22 -3.50 -12.16 22.11
N GLU A 23 -2.70 -12.32 23.16
CA GLU A 23 -1.24 -12.16 23.14
C GLU A 23 -0.55 -12.97 22.03
N GLU A 24 -0.98 -14.21 21.80
CA GLU A 24 -0.43 -15.06 20.75
C GLU A 24 -0.66 -14.44 19.36
N ARG A 25 -1.84 -13.83 19.14
CA ARG A 25 -2.14 -13.13 17.87
C ARG A 25 -1.32 -11.85 17.73
N GLN A 26 -1.14 -11.11 18.81
CA GLN A 26 -0.25 -9.93 18.81
C GLN A 26 1.17 -10.31 18.40
N LYS A 27 1.72 -11.38 18.98
CA LYS A 27 3.04 -11.92 18.60
C LYS A 27 3.10 -12.36 17.14
N ALA A 28 2.06 -13.03 16.64
CA ALA A 28 1.98 -13.44 15.25
C ALA A 28 1.93 -12.24 14.30
N CYS A 29 1.13 -11.21 14.58
CA CYS A 29 1.07 -9.96 13.82
C CYS A 29 2.44 -9.26 13.79
N ALA A 30 3.10 -9.15 14.94
CA ALA A 30 4.44 -8.56 15.01
C ALA A 30 5.46 -9.32 14.14
N ARG A 31 5.46 -10.65 14.19
CA ARG A 31 6.33 -11.47 13.34
C ARG A 31 6.06 -11.25 11.86
N ILE A 32 4.80 -11.19 11.44
CA ILE A 32 4.42 -10.94 10.04
C ILE A 32 4.91 -9.56 9.59
N ARG A 33 4.64 -8.51 10.37
CA ARG A 33 5.09 -7.16 10.04
C ARG A 33 6.61 -7.07 9.92
N ASN A 34 7.32 -7.66 10.89
CA ASN A 34 8.79 -7.70 10.87
C ASN A 34 9.30 -8.39 9.60
N SER A 35 8.78 -9.57 9.28
CA SER A 35 9.20 -10.33 8.09
C SER A 35 8.94 -9.55 6.80
N MET A 36 7.78 -8.90 6.67
CA MET A 36 7.46 -8.08 5.50
C MET A 36 8.40 -6.86 5.36
N ALA A 37 8.72 -6.20 6.48
CA ALA A 37 9.59 -5.03 6.48
C ALA A 37 11.06 -5.39 6.21
N MET A 38 11.52 -6.54 6.68
CA MET A 38 12.90 -7.01 6.49
C MET A 38 13.14 -7.55 5.09
N GLU A 39 12.14 -8.18 4.48
CA GLU A 39 12.27 -8.88 3.20
C GLU A 39 11.22 -8.42 2.18
N PRO A 40 11.18 -7.11 1.83
CA PRO A 40 10.16 -6.56 0.94
C PRO A 40 10.20 -7.17 -0.47
N TYR A 41 11.37 -7.65 -0.90
CA TYR A 41 11.52 -8.34 -2.18
C TYR A 41 10.66 -9.62 -2.26
N LEU A 42 10.54 -10.36 -1.16
CA LEU A 42 9.73 -11.60 -1.11
C LEU A 42 8.22 -11.31 -1.16
N ILE A 43 7.82 -10.06 -0.92
CA ILE A 43 6.40 -9.66 -0.96
C ILE A 43 5.88 -9.53 -2.40
N ALA A 44 6.67 -8.96 -3.31
CA ALA A 44 6.19 -8.66 -4.66
C ALA A 44 7.25 -8.79 -5.78
N GLY A 45 8.52 -8.94 -5.46
CA GLY A 45 9.61 -9.03 -6.42
C GLY A 45 10.27 -7.68 -6.77
N LYS A 46 11.29 -7.73 -7.59
CA LYS A 46 12.14 -6.58 -7.94
C LYS A 46 11.35 -5.45 -8.61
N GLY A 47 11.50 -4.24 -8.10
CA GLY A 47 10.96 -3.02 -8.71
C GLY A 47 9.44 -2.85 -8.60
N ARG A 48 8.73 -3.81 -8.01
CA ARG A 48 7.28 -3.73 -7.83
C ARG A 48 6.91 -2.67 -6.78
N PHE A 49 5.72 -2.11 -6.90
CA PHE A 49 5.22 -1.07 -6.01
C PHE A 49 5.31 -1.46 -4.52
N CYS A 50 4.80 -2.64 -4.14
CA CYS A 50 4.87 -3.10 -2.74
C CYS A 50 6.31 -3.13 -2.22
N THR A 51 7.23 -3.71 -2.98
CA THR A 51 8.65 -3.80 -2.62
C THR A 51 9.25 -2.42 -2.40
N ARG A 52 8.99 -1.49 -3.32
CA ARG A 52 9.53 -0.12 -3.25
C ARG A 52 8.99 0.67 -2.07
N VAL A 53 7.68 0.57 -1.81
CA VAL A 53 7.03 1.28 -0.70
C VAL A 53 7.52 0.73 0.64
N ILE A 54 7.52 -0.60 0.82
CA ILE A 54 7.97 -1.23 2.06
C ILE A 54 9.48 -0.96 2.30
N ASP A 55 10.31 -1.03 1.25
CA ASP A 55 11.74 -0.72 1.35
C ASP A 55 12.02 0.76 1.73
N ALA A 56 11.11 1.68 1.37
CA ALA A 56 11.24 3.09 1.71
C ALA A 56 10.70 3.44 3.11
N LEU A 57 9.64 2.77 3.57
CA LEU A 57 8.88 3.11 4.77
C LEU A 57 9.04 2.08 5.91
N GLY A 58 9.57 0.90 5.62
CA GLY A 58 9.70 -0.16 6.63
C GLY A 58 8.35 -0.55 7.22
N GLN A 59 8.29 -0.64 8.53
CA GLN A 59 7.07 -0.98 9.26
C GLN A 59 6.02 0.13 9.27
N ALA A 60 6.36 1.38 8.97
CA ALA A 60 5.38 2.48 8.99
C ALA A 60 4.26 2.25 7.99
N ALA A 61 4.56 1.64 6.82
CA ALA A 61 3.54 1.26 5.83
C ALA A 61 3.87 -0.07 5.15
N LEU A 62 3.10 -1.09 5.46
CA LEU A 62 3.16 -2.39 4.80
C LEU A 62 2.02 -2.50 3.80
N VAL A 63 2.36 -2.54 2.52
CA VAL A 63 1.38 -2.58 1.42
C VAL A 63 1.36 -3.93 0.73
N LYS A 64 0.19 -4.35 0.27
CA LYS A 64 0.01 -5.62 -0.45
C LYS A 64 -1.03 -5.51 -1.55
N THR A 65 -0.62 -5.87 -2.75
CA THR A 65 -1.51 -6.01 -3.89
C THR A 65 -2.33 -7.30 -3.80
N GLY A 66 -3.57 -7.24 -4.26
CA GLY A 66 -4.43 -8.39 -4.56
C GLY A 66 -4.73 -8.49 -6.06
N ALA A 67 -5.56 -9.44 -6.44
CA ALA A 67 -6.11 -9.52 -7.80
C ALA A 67 -7.18 -8.46 -8.04
N GLU A 68 -7.52 -8.22 -9.30
CA GLU A 68 -8.67 -7.39 -9.71
C GLU A 68 -8.68 -5.98 -9.10
N GLY A 69 -7.52 -5.32 -9.07
CA GLY A 69 -7.40 -3.95 -8.56
C GLY A 69 -7.62 -3.82 -7.05
N VAL A 70 -7.48 -4.90 -6.29
CA VAL A 70 -7.48 -4.84 -4.82
C VAL A 70 -6.09 -4.45 -4.33
N TYR A 71 -6.05 -3.52 -3.40
CA TYR A 71 -4.83 -3.13 -2.69
C TYR A 71 -5.11 -2.88 -1.21
N CYS A 72 -4.18 -3.27 -0.35
CA CYS A 72 -4.30 -3.06 1.10
C CYS A 72 -3.03 -2.42 1.66
N ALA A 73 -3.18 -1.70 2.76
CA ALA A 73 -2.07 -1.22 3.57
C ALA A 73 -2.36 -1.33 5.06
N THR A 74 -1.30 -1.56 5.81
CA THR A 74 -1.25 -1.43 7.27
C THR A 74 -0.37 -0.23 7.58
N LEU A 75 -0.91 0.77 8.28
CA LEU A 75 -0.22 1.99 8.70
C LEU A 75 -0.05 1.93 10.22
N THR A 76 1.06 1.36 10.67
CA THR A 76 1.24 0.95 12.07
C THR A 76 1.24 2.13 13.04
N GLU A 77 1.90 3.24 12.69
CA GLU A 77 2.00 4.44 13.54
C GLU A 77 0.66 5.18 13.68
N LEU A 78 -0.24 5.01 12.72
CA LEU A 78 -1.57 5.60 12.71
C LEU A 78 -2.65 4.67 13.27
N GLY A 79 -2.34 3.39 13.50
CA GLY A 79 -3.33 2.36 13.84
C GLY A 79 -4.38 2.16 12.74
N LEU A 80 -4.07 2.51 11.49
CA LEU A 80 -5.01 2.47 10.38
C LEU A 80 -4.75 1.30 9.43
N GLY A 81 -5.83 0.79 8.86
CA GLY A 81 -5.81 -0.12 7.72
C GLY A 81 -6.48 0.52 6.51
N VAL A 82 -5.90 0.33 5.35
CA VAL A 82 -6.44 0.79 4.07
C VAL A 82 -6.82 -0.41 3.21
N ALA A 83 -7.96 -0.33 2.54
CA ALA A 83 -8.35 -1.26 1.49
C ALA A 83 -8.93 -0.49 0.31
N ILE A 84 -8.44 -0.82 -0.89
CA ILE A 84 -8.84 -0.21 -2.16
C ILE A 84 -9.39 -1.30 -3.06
N LYS A 85 -10.47 -1.00 -3.80
CA LYS A 85 -10.96 -1.79 -4.92
C LYS A 85 -11.16 -0.87 -6.11
N ILE A 86 -10.55 -1.20 -7.22
CA ILE A 86 -10.77 -0.50 -8.50
C ILE A 86 -11.79 -1.30 -9.32
N ASP A 87 -12.84 -0.65 -9.78
CA ASP A 87 -14.00 -1.31 -10.39
C ASP A 87 -13.63 -2.10 -11.66
N ASP A 88 -12.76 -1.53 -12.51
CA ASP A 88 -12.25 -2.19 -13.72
C ASP A 88 -11.12 -3.20 -13.47
N GLY A 89 -10.70 -3.37 -12.21
CA GLY A 89 -9.61 -4.27 -11.84
C GLY A 89 -8.19 -3.77 -12.15
N ALA A 90 -8.03 -2.53 -12.61
CA ALA A 90 -6.73 -1.99 -13.03
C ALA A 90 -5.74 -1.83 -11.87
N GLY A 91 -4.74 -2.70 -11.79
CA GLY A 91 -3.68 -2.64 -10.76
C GLY A 91 -2.92 -1.32 -10.76
N ARG A 92 -2.65 -0.74 -11.95
CA ARG A 92 -1.99 0.57 -12.09
C ARG A 92 -2.77 1.71 -11.41
N ALA A 93 -4.11 1.65 -11.49
CA ALA A 93 -4.96 2.64 -10.81
C ALA A 93 -4.91 2.46 -9.29
N ALA A 94 -4.92 1.22 -8.81
CA ALA A 94 -4.81 0.92 -7.38
C ALA A 94 -3.46 1.40 -6.79
N GLU A 95 -2.36 1.25 -7.52
CA GLU A 95 -1.05 1.77 -7.11
C GLU A 95 -1.03 3.30 -7.02
N ALA A 96 -1.57 4.00 -8.03
CA ALA A 96 -1.65 5.47 -8.02
C ALA A 96 -2.53 5.99 -6.88
N VAL A 97 -3.68 5.35 -6.63
CA VAL A 97 -4.57 5.69 -5.50
C VAL A 97 -3.87 5.41 -4.17
N MET A 98 -3.22 4.26 -4.00
CA MET A 98 -2.48 3.94 -2.77
C MET A 98 -1.38 4.97 -2.49
N MET A 99 -0.59 5.33 -3.50
CA MET A 99 0.47 6.33 -3.32
C MET A 99 -0.10 7.69 -2.90
N ARG A 100 -1.21 8.10 -3.50
CA ARG A 100 -1.90 9.34 -3.14
C ARG A 100 -2.44 9.33 -1.71
N LEU A 101 -2.98 8.18 -1.26
CA LEU A 101 -3.46 8.00 0.12
C LEU A 101 -2.32 8.06 1.13
N LEU A 102 -1.19 7.39 0.88
CA LEU A 102 0.00 7.45 1.74
C LEU A 102 0.50 8.88 1.90
N MET A 103 0.49 9.67 0.81
CA MET A 103 0.85 11.09 0.86
C MET A 103 -0.18 11.90 1.67
N LYS A 104 -1.49 11.70 1.44
CA LYS A 104 -2.56 12.44 2.11
C LYS A 104 -2.62 12.16 3.62
N LEU A 105 -2.25 10.94 4.03
CA LEU A 105 -2.20 10.51 5.42
C LEU A 105 -0.87 10.87 6.13
N ASP A 106 -0.01 11.62 5.44
CA ASP A 106 1.29 12.08 5.96
C ASP A 106 2.22 10.96 6.44
N VAL A 107 2.16 9.81 5.76
CA VAL A 107 3.00 8.65 6.08
C VAL A 107 4.39 8.76 5.44
N LEU A 108 4.54 9.62 4.43
CA LEU A 108 5.75 9.76 3.64
C LEU A 108 6.71 10.76 4.28
N THR A 109 7.82 10.26 4.80
CA THR A 109 8.95 11.14 5.18
C THR A 109 9.57 11.78 3.93
N ASP A 110 10.30 12.90 4.09
CA ASP A 110 11.01 13.57 2.98
C ASP A 110 11.92 12.60 2.22
N ARG A 111 12.63 11.73 2.96
CA ARG A 111 13.49 10.70 2.38
C ARG A 111 12.70 9.68 1.56
N ALA A 112 11.57 9.23 2.05
CA ALA A 112 10.71 8.28 1.34
C ALA A 112 10.07 8.97 0.12
N MET A 113 9.65 10.22 0.24
CA MET A 113 9.10 11.01 -0.87
C MET A 113 10.10 11.09 -2.02
N GLY A 114 11.39 11.41 -1.75
CA GLY A 114 12.43 11.45 -2.78
C GLY A 114 12.61 10.13 -3.54
N ARG A 115 12.37 8.98 -2.87
CA ARG A 115 12.48 7.64 -3.47
C ARG A 115 11.22 7.19 -4.23
N LEU A 116 10.06 7.71 -3.85
CA LEU A 116 8.75 7.22 -4.31
C LEU A 116 7.99 8.21 -5.20
N LEU A 117 8.50 9.44 -5.38
CA LEU A 117 7.81 10.53 -6.09
C LEU A 117 7.32 10.11 -7.49
N ASN A 118 8.10 9.31 -8.21
CA ASN A 118 7.74 8.81 -9.55
C ASN A 118 6.60 7.77 -9.52
N LEU A 119 6.16 7.30 -8.36
CA LEU A 119 4.98 6.44 -8.20
C LEU A 119 3.69 7.25 -7.98
N LEU A 120 3.80 8.54 -7.66
CA LEU A 120 2.65 9.40 -7.44
C LEU A 120 1.91 9.69 -8.75
N GLU A 121 2.67 10.00 -9.79
CA GLU A 121 2.17 10.27 -11.14
C GLU A 121 3.01 9.49 -12.17
N PRO A 122 2.85 8.16 -12.24
CA PRO A 122 3.64 7.34 -13.14
C PRO A 122 3.34 7.70 -14.61
N PRO A 123 4.38 7.82 -15.45
CA PRO A 123 4.19 8.14 -16.87
C PRO A 123 3.53 6.97 -17.61
N ILE A 124 2.73 7.33 -18.61
CA ILE A 124 2.19 6.40 -19.61
C ILE A 124 3.08 6.49 -20.85
N PHE A 125 3.59 5.34 -21.28
CA PHE A 125 4.48 5.26 -22.44
C PHE A 125 3.73 4.73 -23.67
N SER A 126 4.06 5.29 -24.84
CA SER A 126 3.72 4.70 -26.13
C SER A 126 4.52 3.42 -26.38
N ARG A 127 4.15 2.66 -27.41
CA ARG A 127 4.97 1.51 -27.85
C ARG A 127 6.38 1.89 -28.31
N ARG A 128 6.61 3.15 -28.65
CA ARG A 128 7.92 3.70 -29.04
C ARG A 128 8.74 4.19 -27.84
N GLY A 129 8.21 4.08 -26.60
CA GLY A 129 8.88 4.53 -25.40
C GLY A 129 8.73 6.03 -25.11
N GLU A 130 7.89 6.76 -25.86
CA GLU A 130 7.62 8.18 -25.63
C GLU A 130 6.58 8.34 -24.51
N VAL A 131 6.76 9.33 -23.64
CA VAL A 131 5.75 9.68 -22.63
C VAL A 131 4.57 10.35 -23.34
N ILE A 132 3.39 9.73 -23.25
CA ILE A 132 2.14 10.21 -23.86
C ILE A 132 1.10 10.67 -22.84
N GLY A 133 1.40 10.57 -21.55
CA GLY A 133 0.51 10.98 -20.45
C GLY A 133 1.03 10.55 -19.11
N VAL A 134 0.24 10.82 -18.06
CA VAL A 134 0.50 10.39 -16.70
C VAL A 134 -0.76 9.78 -16.08
N LEU A 135 -0.59 8.84 -15.16
CA LEU A 135 -1.66 8.37 -14.29
C LEU A 135 -1.74 9.25 -13.06
N ARG A 136 -2.91 9.81 -12.77
CA ARG A 136 -3.12 10.64 -11.58
C ARG A 136 -4.42 10.26 -10.88
N ALA A 137 -4.34 10.05 -9.57
CA ALA A 137 -5.53 9.94 -8.73
C ALA A 137 -6.13 11.35 -8.55
N THR A 138 -7.37 11.57 -9.00
CA THR A 138 -7.99 12.91 -9.07
C THR A 138 -8.62 13.36 -7.76
N HIS A 139 -9.41 12.50 -7.11
CA HIS A 139 -10.06 12.79 -5.83
C HIS A 139 -9.87 11.60 -4.89
N THR A 140 -9.35 11.89 -3.71
CA THR A 140 -9.25 10.95 -2.59
C THR A 140 -9.98 11.56 -1.40
N ASP A 141 -11.31 11.65 -1.50
CA ASP A 141 -12.11 11.94 -0.33
C ASP A 141 -12.14 10.66 0.49
N LEU A 142 -11.42 10.68 1.61
CA LEU A 142 -11.52 9.66 2.63
C LEU A 142 -12.86 9.89 3.33
N ARG A 143 -13.82 9.00 3.11
CA ARG A 143 -15.08 8.95 3.86
C ARG A 143 -14.96 7.90 4.95
#